data_f78c9576acf7ff10030d826dbc39cb58
#
_entry.id   f78c9576acf7ff10030d826dbc39cb58
#
_cell.length_a   1.000
_cell.length_b   1.000
_cell.length_c   1.000
_cell.angle_alpha   90.00
_cell.angle_beta   90.00
_cell.angle_gamma   90.00
#
_symmetry.space_group_name_H-M   'P 1'
#
loop_
_entity.id
_entity.type
_entity.pdbx_description
1 polymer ?
#
loop_
_entity_poly.entity_id
_entity_poly.type
_entity_poly.pdbx_seq_one_letter_code
_entity_poly.pdbx_strand_id
1 'polypeptide(L)'
;TSSAASDVYKRQGGAVEWNEQKNGYRPAFKNAMYWSTKNHWEWAINPNDREKASFLKENILPIQESGQLQFVEKTEAFTKNVFPNFDVLFVDGHTESMMIPHIHYQGKTVVFMADLLPSIGHIPLPYVMGYDTRPLITLKEKDAFLRRAQKEDYVLFLEHDSVNECCTLKETEKGIRLDNSFDFNSMF
;
A
#
# COMPACT_ATOMS: atom_id res chain seq x y z
N THR A 1 7.17 5.02 10.47
CA THR A 1 5.75 5.10 10.07
C THR A 1 5.42 3.85 9.28
N SER A 2 4.86 2.84 9.95
CA SER A 2 4.31 1.69 9.26
C SER A 2 3.10 2.15 8.45
N SER A 3 3.12 2.00 7.13
CA SER A 3 1.95 2.26 6.31
C SER A 3 0.94 1.13 6.54
N ALA A 4 0.06 1.30 7.51
CA ALA A 4 -1.02 0.35 7.79
C ALA A 4 -2.07 0.27 6.67
N ALA A 5 -1.84 0.94 5.54
CA ALA A 5 -2.82 1.05 4.48
C ALA A 5 -2.71 -0.02 3.41
N SER A 6 -1.63 -0.79 3.36
CA SER A 6 -1.31 -1.57 2.18
C SER A 6 -1.50 -3.07 2.31
N ASP A 7 -1.40 -3.63 3.47
CA ASP A 7 -1.69 -5.04 3.70
C ASP A 7 -2.32 -5.22 5.07
N VAL A 8 -3.60 -4.99 5.11
CA VAL A 8 -4.40 -5.12 6.32
C VAL A 8 -4.36 -6.56 6.85
N TYR A 9 -4.03 -7.54 6.05
CA TYR A 9 -4.02 -8.94 6.47
C TYR A 9 -2.72 -9.42 7.09
N LYS A 10 -1.59 -9.25 6.41
CA LYS A 10 -0.32 -9.82 6.89
C LYS A 10 0.39 -8.95 7.92
N ARG A 11 0.11 -7.63 7.95
CA ARG A 11 0.75 -6.67 8.84
C ARG A 11 -0.10 -6.23 10.01
N GLN A 12 -1.37 -6.54 10.02
CA GLN A 12 -2.24 -6.27 11.16
C GLN A 12 -1.67 -6.87 12.44
N GLY A 13 -1.13 -8.09 12.37
CA GLY A 13 -0.46 -8.73 13.49
C GLY A 13 0.77 -7.97 14.01
N GLY A 14 1.40 -7.10 13.19
CA GLY A 14 2.50 -6.23 13.61
C GLY A 14 2.06 -4.85 14.09
N ALA A 15 0.83 -4.43 13.77
CA ALA A 15 0.27 -3.15 14.18
C ALA A 15 -0.33 -3.18 15.59
N VAL A 16 -0.66 -4.36 16.09
CA VAL A 16 -1.19 -4.59 17.45
C VAL A 16 -0.35 -5.64 18.18
N GLU A 17 -0.35 -5.58 19.49
CA GLU A 17 0.29 -6.56 20.37
C GLU A 17 -0.66 -6.98 21.48
N TRP A 18 -0.47 -8.20 22.02
CA TRP A 18 -1.25 -8.68 23.15
C TRP A 18 -0.87 -7.92 24.42
N ASN A 19 -1.87 -7.49 25.16
CA ASN A 19 -1.71 -6.84 26.46
C ASN A 19 -2.30 -7.74 27.56
N GLU A 20 -1.42 -8.42 28.28
CA GLU A 20 -1.81 -9.34 29.36
C GLU A 20 -2.60 -8.65 30.49
N GLN A 21 -2.24 -7.40 30.83
CA GLN A 21 -2.92 -6.67 31.92
C GLN A 21 -4.38 -6.36 31.62
N LYS A 22 -4.71 -6.14 30.34
CA LYS A 22 -6.07 -5.84 29.87
C LYS A 22 -6.76 -7.04 29.23
N ASN A 23 -6.07 -8.17 29.10
CA ASN A 23 -6.54 -9.38 28.43
C ASN A 23 -7.12 -9.07 27.04
N GLY A 24 -6.38 -8.33 26.23
CA GLY A 24 -6.80 -7.88 24.90
C GLY A 24 -5.66 -7.30 24.07
N TYR A 25 -5.95 -6.91 22.84
CA TYR A 25 -4.95 -6.28 21.98
C TYR A 25 -4.85 -4.77 22.22
N ARG A 26 -3.70 -4.22 21.92
CA ARG A 26 -3.42 -2.77 21.91
C ARG A 26 -2.51 -2.43 20.72
N PRO A 27 -2.45 -1.17 20.28
CA PRO A 27 -1.47 -0.75 19.29
C PRO A 27 -0.04 -1.05 19.73
N ALA A 28 0.74 -1.65 18.82
CA ALA A 28 2.14 -2.01 19.09
C ALA A 28 3.04 -0.75 19.20
N PHE A 29 2.72 0.29 18.43
CA PHE A 29 3.48 1.55 18.39
C PHE A 29 2.79 2.61 19.23
N LYS A 30 3.15 2.72 20.49
CA LYS A 30 2.48 3.58 21.50
C LYS A 30 2.45 5.06 21.16
N ASN A 31 3.46 5.55 20.43
CA ASN A 31 3.62 6.98 20.06
C ASN A 31 3.32 7.25 18.59
N ALA A 32 2.81 6.28 17.85
CA ALA A 32 2.47 6.43 16.43
C ALA A 32 0.99 6.79 16.25
N MET A 33 0.70 7.57 15.23
CA MET A 33 -0.64 7.69 14.67
C MET A 33 -0.74 6.75 13.47
N TYR A 34 -1.86 6.04 13.39
CA TYR A 34 -2.16 5.13 12.28
C TYR A 34 -3.08 5.86 11.31
N TRP A 35 -2.73 5.81 10.04
CA TRP A 35 -3.45 6.54 9.00
C TRP A 35 -4.11 5.60 8.01
N SER A 36 -5.38 5.88 7.69
CA SER A 36 -6.16 5.17 6.68
C SER A 36 -7.02 6.19 5.92
N THR A 37 -7.79 5.75 4.93
CA THR A 37 -8.94 6.52 4.46
C THR A 37 -10.18 6.09 5.21
N LYS A 38 -11.17 6.98 5.31
CA LYS A 38 -12.46 6.64 5.93
C LYS A 38 -13.13 5.48 5.20
N ASN A 39 -13.13 5.51 3.86
CA ASN A 39 -13.74 4.48 3.04
C ASN A 39 -13.05 3.12 3.22
N HIS A 40 -11.70 3.10 3.22
CA HIS A 40 -10.96 1.86 3.44
C HIS A 40 -11.22 1.28 4.83
N TRP A 41 -11.27 2.14 5.85
CA TRP A 41 -11.56 1.72 7.22
C TRP A 41 -12.97 1.14 7.37
N GLU A 42 -13.98 1.84 6.84
CA GLU A 42 -15.37 1.37 6.87
C GLU A 42 -15.52 0.03 6.13
N TRP A 43 -14.81 -0.13 5.01
CA TRP A 43 -14.73 -1.39 4.27
C TRP A 43 -14.08 -2.50 5.09
N ALA A 44 -12.95 -2.22 5.75
CA ALA A 44 -12.21 -3.20 6.54
C ALA A 44 -12.98 -3.70 7.78
N ILE A 45 -13.76 -2.84 8.44
CA ILE A 45 -14.57 -3.25 9.60
C ILE A 45 -15.91 -3.89 9.21
N ASN A 46 -16.33 -3.76 7.95
CA ASN A 46 -17.55 -4.36 7.38
C ASN A 46 -17.25 -5.09 6.06
N PRO A 47 -16.31 -6.07 6.07
CA PRO A 47 -15.84 -6.69 4.85
C PRO A 47 -16.93 -7.54 4.20
N ASN A 48 -16.88 -7.62 2.88
CA ASN A 48 -17.70 -8.55 2.12
C ASN A 48 -17.23 -10.01 2.30
N ASP A 49 -18.00 -10.96 1.80
CA ASP A 49 -17.72 -12.40 1.94
C ASP A 49 -16.39 -12.85 1.30
N ARG A 50 -15.88 -12.12 0.31
CA ARG A 50 -14.61 -12.43 -0.33
C ARG A 50 -13.42 -12.03 0.54
N GLU A 51 -13.52 -10.92 1.26
CA GLU A 51 -12.42 -10.29 1.99
C GLU A 51 -12.48 -10.51 3.51
N LYS A 52 -13.59 -11.01 4.05
CA LYS A 52 -13.76 -11.16 5.51
C LYS A 52 -12.68 -12.00 6.21
N ALA A 53 -12.04 -12.92 5.49
CA ALA A 53 -10.92 -13.70 6.02
C ALA A 53 -9.60 -12.89 6.05
N SER A 54 -9.54 -11.80 5.30
CA SER A 54 -8.38 -10.91 5.25
C SER A 54 -8.47 -9.76 6.25
N PHE A 55 -9.68 -9.37 6.69
CA PHE A 55 -9.89 -8.26 7.62
C PHE A 55 -10.27 -8.79 9.02
N LEU A 56 -9.26 -9.03 9.85
CA LEU A 56 -9.44 -9.52 11.21
C LEU A 56 -9.69 -8.34 12.17
N LYS A 57 -10.91 -8.23 12.71
CA LYS A 57 -11.32 -7.11 13.56
C LYS A 57 -10.46 -6.95 14.80
N GLU A 58 -10.01 -8.05 15.39
CA GLU A 58 -9.12 -8.05 16.55
C GLU A 58 -7.75 -7.39 16.27
N ASN A 59 -7.34 -7.30 15.00
CA ASN A 59 -6.10 -6.68 14.61
C ASN A 59 -6.24 -5.19 14.24
N ILE A 60 -7.44 -4.69 14.02
CA ILE A 60 -7.68 -3.31 13.59
C ILE A 60 -8.47 -2.47 14.59
N LEU A 61 -9.51 -3.02 15.24
CA LEU A 61 -10.34 -2.28 16.19
C LEU A 61 -9.54 -1.68 17.37
N PRO A 62 -8.53 -2.37 17.95
CA PRO A 62 -7.72 -1.78 19.02
C PRO A 62 -7.04 -0.47 18.65
N ILE A 63 -6.72 -0.26 17.36
CA ILE A 63 -6.14 0.99 16.85
C ILE A 63 -7.18 2.13 16.94
N GLN A 64 -8.41 1.87 16.57
CA GLN A 64 -9.50 2.84 16.69
C GLN A 64 -9.84 3.13 18.15
N GLU A 65 -9.95 2.09 18.96
CA GLU A 65 -10.28 2.18 20.38
C GLU A 65 -9.22 2.94 21.19
N SER A 66 -7.97 2.89 20.78
CA SER A 66 -6.88 3.64 21.42
C SER A 66 -6.90 5.14 21.13
N GLY A 67 -7.67 5.58 20.12
CA GLY A 67 -7.67 6.98 19.65
C GLY A 67 -6.47 7.32 18.75
N GLN A 68 -5.64 6.35 18.36
CA GLN A 68 -4.47 6.55 17.49
C GLN A 68 -4.82 6.50 15.99
N LEU A 69 -6.06 6.20 15.61
CA LEU A 69 -6.51 6.21 14.22
C LEU A 69 -6.77 7.63 13.74
N GLN A 70 -6.25 7.94 12.57
CA GLN A 70 -6.54 9.17 11.82
C GLN A 70 -6.89 8.86 10.37
N PHE A 71 -7.55 9.79 9.70
CA PHE A 71 -7.93 9.63 8.30
C PHE A 71 -7.25 10.65 7.40
N VAL A 72 -6.72 10.15 6.28
CA VAL A 72 -6.27 10.99 5.18
C VAL A 72 -7.50 11.41 4.39
N GLU A 73 -7.63 12.70 4.11
CA GLU A 73 -8.66 13.22 3.23
C GLU A 73 -8.28 12.96 1.77
N LYS A 74 -9.12 12.23 1.05
CA LYS A 74 -8.96 11.98 -0.39
C LYS A 74 -9.55 13.17 -1.14
N THR A 75 -8.72 14.14 -1.51
CA THR A 75 -9.16 15.29 -2.33
C THR A 75 -9.20 14.93 -3.81
N GLU A 76 -8.22 14.16 -4.26
CA GLU A 76 -8.07 13.66 -5.63
C GLU A 76 -7.56 12.21 -5.61
N ALA A 77 -7.57 11.53 -6.78
CA ALA A 77 -6.98 10.20 -6.91
C ALA A 77 -5.49 10.19 -6.56
N PHE A 78 -4.76 11.29 -6.87
CA PHE A 78 -3.38 11.52 -6.45
C PHE A 78 -3.31 12.79 -5.61
N THR A 79 -3.31 12.65 -4.30
CA THR A 79 -3.28 13.76 -3.35
C THR A 79 -1.83 14.05 -2.93
N LYS A 80 -1.38 15.29 -3.21
CA LYS A 80 -0.03 15.75 -2.90
C LYS A 80 0.05 16.31 -1.48
N ASN A 81 1.28 16.24 -0.90
CA ASN A 81 1.61 16.83 0.38
C ASN A 81 0.64 16.43 1.52
N VAL A 82 0.23 15.17 1.54
CA VAL A 82 -0.54 14.60 2.68
C VAL A 82 0.27 14.79 3.96
N PHE A 83 1.59 14.60 3.88
CA PHE A 83 2.58 15.00 4.86
C PHE A 83 3.79 15.62 4.15
N PRO A 84 4.72 16.29 4.84
CA PRO A 84 5.97 16.76 4.23
C PRO A 84 6.71 15.64 3.50
N ASN A 85 7.00 15.86 2.23
CA ASN A 85 7.65 14.89 1.32
C ASN A 85 6.88 13.57 1.14
N PHE A 86 5.55 13.61 1.25
CA PHE A 86 4.72 12.41 1.19
C PHE A 86 3.41 12.68 0.44
N ASP A 87 3.27 12.04 -0.70
CA ASP A 87 2.04 12.04 -1.50
C ASP A 87 1.35 10.68 -1.43
N VAL A 88 0.09 10.61 -1.80
CA VAL A 88 -0.67 9.36 -1.82
C VAL A 88 -1.47 9.23 -3.12
N LEU A 89 -1.30 8.11 -3.81
CA LEU A 89 -2.22 7.66 -4.84
C LEU A 89 -3.25 6.73 -4.19
N PHE A 90 -4.52 6.98 -4.45
CA PHE A 90 -5.62 6.10 -4.01
C PHE A 90 -6.07 5.24 -5.17
N VAL A 91 -6.17 3.93 -4.93
CA VAL A 91 -6.61 2.92 -5.90
C VAL A 91 -7.72 2.06 -5.31
N ASP A 92 -8.60 1.57 -6.16
CA ASP A 92 -9.83 0.89 -5.76
C ASP A 92 -9.94 -0.53 -6.35
N GLY A 93 -8.97 -0.96 -7.16
CA GLY A 93 -9.03 -2.23 -7.88
C GLY A 93 -8.78 -3.45 -6.99
N HIS A 94 -7.71 -3.41 -6.18
CA HIS A 94 -7.38 -4.50 -5.26
C HIS A 94 -8.39 -4.55 -4.11
N THR A 95 -8.54 -3.46 -3.39
CA THR A 95 -9.55 -3.25 -2.34
C THR A 95 -9.97 -1.78 -2.33
N GLU A 96 -11.03 -1.45 -1.58
CA GLU A 96 -11.57 -0.10 -1.53
C GLU A 96 -10.56 0.91 -0.99
N SER A 97 -10.28 1.95 -1.77
CA SER A 97 -9.50 3.13 -1.37
C SER A 97 -8.12 2.83 -0.75
N MET A 98 -7.43 1.84 -1.32
CA MET A 98 -6.07 1.48 -0.91
C MET A 98 -5.10 2.63 -1.19
N MET A 99 -4.23 2.92 -0.24
CA MET A 99 -3.23 3.99 -0.34
C MET A 99 -1.91 3.45 -0.89
N ILE A 100 -1.36 4.11 -1.90
CA ILE A 100 -0.04 3.88 -2.47
C ILE A 100 0.85 5.08 -2.11
N PRO A 101 1.68 4.97 -1.07
CA PRO A 101 2.56 6.04 -0.61
C PRO A 101 3.66 6.38 -1.61
N HIS A 102 3.87 7.67 -1.85
CA HIS A 102 4.97 8.23 -2.63
C HIS A 102 5.83 9.07 -1.69
N ILE A 103 7.07 8.66 -1.46
CA ILE A 103 7.98 9.27 -0.49
C ILE A 103 9.09 9.97 -1.26
N HIS A 104 9.21 11.29 -1.08
CA HIS A 104 10.27 12.08 -1.70
C HIS A 104 11.48 12.12 -0.78
N TYR A 105 12.56 11.49 -1.22
CA TYR A 105 13.79 11.38 -0.43
C TYR A 105 15.03 11.46 -1.30
N GLN A 106 15.97 12.34 -0.97
CA GLN A 106 17.25 12.55 -1.69
C GLN A 106 17.10 12.72 -3.20
N GLY A 107 16.10 13.50 -3.64
CA GLY A 107 15.86 13.79 -5.05
C GLY A 107 15.19 12.65 -5.83
N LYS A 108 14.82 11.57 -5.17
CA LYS A 108 14.09 10.44 -5.76
C LYS A 108 12.67 10.34 -5.17
N THR A 109 11.77 9.72 -5.91
CA THR A 109 10.45 9.33 -5.41
C THR A 109 10.42 7.81 -5.25
N VAL A 110 10.36 7.36 -4.01
CA VAL A 110 10.18 5.94 -3.67
C VAL A 110 8.69 5.68 -3.48
N VAL A 111 8.15 4.72 -4.20
CA VAL A 111 6.73 4.35 -4.13
C VAL A 111 6.58 2.99 -3.48
N PHE A 112 5.88 2.93 -2.35
CA PHE A 112 5.49 1.67 -1.75
C PHE A 112 4.31 1.08 -2.51
N MET A 113 4.53 -0.04 -3.18
CA MET A 113 3.60 -0.54 -4.20
C MET A 113 2.36 -1.23 -3.64
N ALA A 114 2.40 -1.65 -2.39
CA ALA A 114 1.31 -2.43 -1.82
C ALA A 114 0.86 -3.55 -2.78
N ASP A 115 -0.43 -3.79 -2.85
CA ASP A 115 -1.01 -4.81 -3.72
C ASP A 115 -1.44 -4.32 -5.12
N LEU A 116 -1.08 -3.07 -5.49
CA LEU A 116 -1.21 -2.62 -6.88
C LEU A 116 -0.18 -3.33 -7.79
N LEU A 117 1.04 -3.54 -7.27
CA LEU A 117 2.13 -4.23 -7.95
C LEU A 117 2.94 -5.05 -6.94
N PRO A 118 2.51 -6.26 -6.57
CA PRO A 118 3.11 -7.00 -5.46
C PRO A 118 4.53 -7.52 -5.75
N SER A 119 4.89 -7.75 -7.01
CA SER A 119 6.22 -8.25 -7.40
C SER A 119 6.60 -7.82 -8.83
N ILE A 120 7.87 -7.99 -9.20
CA ILE A 120 8.34 -7.74 -10.58
C ILE A 120 7.57 -8.59 -11.62
N GLY A 121 7.07 -9.75 -11.25
CA GLY A 121 6.27 -10.61 -12.11
C GLY A 121 4.93 -10.00 -12.53
N HIS A 122 4.44 -9.00 -11.78
CA HIS A 122 3.20 -8.28 -12.08
C HIS A 122 3.40 -7.00 -12.90
N ILE A 123 4.64 -6.64 -13.24
CA ILE A 123 4.90 -5.46 -14.10
C ILE A 123 4.21 -5.56 -15.46
N PRO A 124 4.23 -6.71 -16.19
CA PRO A 124 3.47 -6.81 -17.42
C PRO A 124 1.97 -6.59 -17.17
N LEU A 125 1.35 -5.70 -17.95
CA LEU A 125 0.00 -5.19 -17.69
C LEU A 125 -1.07 -6.26 -17.45
N PRO A 126 -1.15 -7.39 -18.19
CA PRO A 126 -2.20 -8.39 -17.98
C PRO A 126 -2.16 -9.11 -16.63
N TYR A 127 -1.01 -9.09 -15.94
CA TYR A 127 -0.85 -9.83 -14.69
C TYR A 127 -1.32 -9.00 -13.50
N VAL A 128 -2.49 -9.34 -12.96
CA VAL A 128 -3.07 -8.78 -11.73
C VAL A 128 -3.24 -9.88 -10.70
N MET A 129 -3.42 -9.51 -9.43
CA MET A 129 -3.59 -10.50 -8.37
C MET A 129 -4.93 -11.23 -8.49
N GLY A 130 -4.92 -12.54 -8.23
CA GLY A 130 -6.15 -13.33 -8.14
C GLY A 130 -7.09 -12.89 -7.01
N TYR A 131 -6.58 -12.13 -6.05
CA TYR A 131 -7.33 -11.58 -4.91
C TYR A 131 -7.95 -10.21 -5.19
N ASP A 132 -7.68 -9.58 -6.33
CA ASP A 132 -8.28 -8.29 -6.67
C ASP A 132 -9.80 -8.37 -6.64
N THR A 133 -10.43 -7.41 -5.97
CA THR A 133 -11.89 -7.36 -5.92
C THR A 133 -12.49 -6.83 -7.21
N ARG A 134 -11.73 -5.97 -7.92
CA ARG A 134 -12.13 -5.35 -9.19
C ARG A 134 -10.96 -5.38 -10.19
N PRO A 135 -10.59 -6.55 -10.73
CA PRO A 135 -9.35 -6.72 -11.52
C PRO A 135 -9.29 -5.83 -12.77
N LEU A 136 -10.43 -5.49 -13.38
CA LEU A 136 -10.46 -4.56 -14.51
C LEU A 136 -10.20 -3.10 -14.10
N ILE A 137 -10.48 -2.73 -12.86
CA ILE A 137 -10.09 -1.43 -12.30
C ILE A 137 -8.59 -1.46 -12.03
N THR A 138 -8.07 -2.51 -11.38
CA THR A 138 -6.62 -2.68 -11.17
C THR A 138 -5.83 -2.54 -12.46
N LEU A 139 -6.29 -3.13 -13.57
CA LEU A 139 -5.62 -3.00 -14.87
C LEU A 139 -5.49 -1.53 -15.32
N LYS A 140 -6.56 -0.74 -15.17
CA LYS A 140 -6.55 0.70 -15.57
C LYS A 140 -5.65 1.52 -14.64
N GLU A 141 -5.76 1.30 -13.34
CA GLU A 141 -4.95 1.99 -12.33
C GLU A 141 -3.47 1.67 -12.51
N LYS A 142 -3.14 0.40 -12.72
CA LYS A 142 -1.79 -0.07 -12.96
C LYS A 142 -1.19 0.48 -14.25
N ASP A 143 -1.93 0.51 -15.37
CA ASP A 143 -1.43 1.09 -16.63
C ASP A 143 -1.09 2.57 -16.45
N ALA A 144 -2.00 3.33 -15.86
CA ALA A 144 -1.78 4.76 -15.61
C ALA A 144 -0.58 4.98 -14.66
N PHE A 145 -0.48 4.18 -13.60
CA PHE A 145 0.63 4.24 -12.66
C PHE A 145 1.98 3.90 -13.31
N LEU A 146 2.07 2.78 -14.03
CA LEU A 146 3.33 2.33 -14.64
C LEU A 146 3.89 3.34 -15.64
N ARG A 147 3.03 3.96 -16.46
CA ARG A 147 3.44 5.02 -17.41
C ARG A 147 3.98 6.23 -16.68
N ARG A 148 3.32 6.65 -15.60
CA ARG A 148 3.77 7.76 -14.78
C ARG A 148 5.09 7.43 -14.07
N ALA A 149 5.18 6.27 -13.45
CA ALA A 149 6.35 5.82 -12.71
C ALA A 149 7.60 5.74 -13.60
N GLN A 150 7.44 5.24 -14.83
CA GLN A 150 8.54 5.21 -15.81
C GLN A 150 8.96 6.63 -16.24
N LYS A 151 7.98 7.52 -16.52
CA LYS A 151 8.26 8.89 -16.97
C LYS A 151 8.91 9.77 -15.90
N GLU A 152 8.56 9.55 -14.64
CA GLU A 152 9.04 10.33 -13.49
C GLU A 152 10.17 9.62 -12.73
N ASP A 153 10.76 8.55 -13.29
CA ASP A 153 11.87 7.76 -12.74
C ASP A 153 11.64 7.32 -11.28
N TYR A 154 10.43 6.80 -10.99
CA TYR A 154 10.11 6.30 -9.67
C TYR A 154 10.89 5.03 -9.34
N VAL A 155 11.27 4.90 -8.08
CA VAL A 155 11.75 3.66 -7.49
C VAL A 155 10.56 2.95 -6.85
N LEU A 156 10.25 1.75 -7.30
CA LEU A 156 9.17 0.95 -6.78
C LEU A 156 9.68 0.04 -5.67
N PHE A 157 9.13 0.16 -4.46
CA PHE A 157 9.40 -0.73 -3.34
C PHE A 157 8.32 -1.80 -3.27
N LEU A 158 8.73 -3.07 -3.39
CA LEU A 158 7.85 -4.23 -3.55
C LEU A 158 7.59 -4.91 -2.20
N GLU A 159 6.32 -5.12 -1.86
CA GLU A 159 5.94 -5.71 -0.59
C GLU A 159 6.00 -7.23 -0.58
N HIS A 160 5.64 -7.87 -1.70
CA HIS A 160 5.44 -9.31 -1.81
C HIS A 160 6.45 -10.02 -2.71
N ASP A 161 7.51 -9.34 -3.10
CA ASP A 161 8.62 -9.97 -3.82
C ASP A 161 9.67 -10.44 -2.82
N SER A 162 9.89 -11.73 -2.74
CA SER A 162 10.82 -12.34 -1.78
C SER A 162 12.30 -12.19 -2.16
N VAL A 163 12.56 -11.70 -3.38
CA VAL A 163 13.92 -11.61 -3.94
C VAL A 163 14.29 -10.17 -4.28
N ASN A 164 13.31 -9.37 -4.75
CA ASN A 164 13.55 -8.03 -5.25
C ASN A 164 12.87 -7.01 -4.34
N GLU A 165 13.63 -6.25 -3.57
CA GLU A 165 13.06 -5.19 -2.70
C GLU A 165 12.61 -3.99 -3.52
N CYS A 166 13.46 -3.53 -4.44
CA CYS A 166 13.22 -2.35 -5.26
C CYS A 166 13.41 -2.65 -6.74
N CYS A 167 12.72 -1.87 -7.57
CA CYS A 167 12.96 -1.91 -9.00
C CYS A 167 12.70 -0.55 -9.67
N THR A 168 13.22 -0.42 -10.89
CA THR A 168 12.93 0.67 -11.84
C THR A 168 12.32 0.13 -13.12
N LEU A 169 11.71 1.01 -13.90
CA LEU A 169 10.95 0.68 -15.09
C LEU A 169 11.56 1.29 -16.34
N LYS A 170 11.39 0.60 -17.47
CA LYS A 170 11.68 1.13 -18.80
C LYS A 170 10.54 0.91 -19.77
N GLU A 171 10.44 1.78 -20.76
CA GLU A 171 9.54 1.60 -21.89
C GLU A 171 10.17 0.69 -22.94
N THR A 172 9.38 -0.21 -23.51
CA THR A 172 9.76 -1.12 -24.60
C THR A 172 8.65 -1.18 -25.63
N GLU A 173 8.92 -1.78 -26.80
CA GLU A 173 7.89 -2.06 -27.80
C GLU A 173 6.69 -2.87 -27.27
N LYS A 174 6.91 -3.64 -26.19
CA LYS A 174 5.88 -4.45 -25.53
C LYS A 174 5.24 -3.72 -24.32
N GLY A 175 5.42 -2.39 -24.20
CA GLY A 175 4.97 -1.58 -23.07
C GLY A 175 5.99 -1.48 -21.94
N ILE A 176 5.54 -1.06 -20.76
CA ILE A 176 6.41 -0.89 -19.59
C ILE A 176 6.90 -2.25 -19.08
N ARG A 177 8.19 -2.33 -18.78
CA ARG A 177 8.87 -3.53 -18.30
C ARG A 177 9.85 -3.18 -17.17
N LEU A 178 10.30 -4.21 -16.46
CA LEU A 178 11.42 -4.12 -15.52
C LEU A 178 12.65 -3.55 -16.24
N ASP A 179 13.30 -2.58 -15.63
CA ASP A 179 14.63 -2.11 -16.03
C ASP A 179 15.69 -2.75 -15.14
N ASN A 180 15.75 -2.39 -13.87
CA ASN A 180 16.69 -2.94 -12.90
C ASN A 180 15.95 -3.35 -11.62
N SER A 181 16.52 -4.31 -10.87
CA SER A 181 16.14 -4.61 -9.50
C SER A 181 17.35 -4.53 -8.58
N PHE A 182 17.14 -4.10 -7.33
CA PHE A 182 18.20 -3.87 -6.37
C PHE A 182 17.66 -3.82 -4.93
N ASP A 183 18.57 -3.97 -3.96
CA ASP A 183 18.25 -3.83 -2.54
C ASP A 183 18.09 -2.35 -2.18
N PHE A 184 17.16 -2.04 -1.30
CA PHE A 184 16.87 -0.66 -0.87
C PHE A 184 18.13 0.09 -0.38
N ASN A 185 18.97 -0.59 0.40
CA ASN A 185 20.20 -0.01 0.94
C ASN A 185 21.24 0.36 -0.13
N SER A 186 21.16 -0.20 -1.33
CA SER A 186 22.07 0.12 -2.43
C SER A 186 21.68 1.39 -3.19
N MET A 187 20.55 1.98 -2.85
CA MET A 187 20.01 3.15 -3.52
C MET A 187 20.61 4.49 -3.04
N PHE A 188 21.18 4.50 -1.83
CA PHE A 188 21.68 5.70 -1.17
C PHE A 188 23.16 5.62 -0.78
#